data_0c9175c75125bc6684b9347fd064db5b
#
_entry.id   0c9175c75125bc6684b9347fd064db5b
#
_cell.length_a   1.000
_cell.length_b   1.000
_cell.length_c   1.000
_cell.angle_alpha   90.00
_cell.angle_beta   90.00
_cell.angle_gamma   90.00
#
_symmetry.space_group_name_H-M   'P 1'
#
loop_
_entity.id
_entity.type
_entity.pdbx_description
1 polymer ?
#
loop_
_entity_poly.entity_id
_entity_poly.type
_entity_poly.pdbx_seq_one_letter_code
_entity_poly.pdbx_strand_id
1 'polypeptide(L)'
;MEKIVFVCLGNICRSPMAEFVMKDLVEKEGKNFEVESRATSSWEHGNPIHPGTRSLLTTYGIPFDAAKGSQQISREDFQYFDQIIAMDKSNKENLEKMAPADQKYKIKMLLNKSVPDPWYTGDFEETYRLVKEGCLNILENNGN
;
A
#
# COMPACT_ATOMS: atom_id res chain seq x y z
N MET A 1 -15.80 -4.76 -9.39
CA MET A 1 -15.01 -4.11 -8.30
C MET A 1 -13.56 -4.48 -8.45
N GLU A 2 -12.70 -3.49 -8.48
CA GLU A 2 -11.25 -3.71 -8.52
C GLU A 2 -10.73 -3.90 -7.11
N LYS A 3 -9.92 -4.93 -6.88
CA LYS A 3 -9.38 -5.25 -5.55
C LYS A 3 -7.86 -5.05 -5.56
N ILE A 4 -7.38 -4.12 -4.74
CA ILE A 4 -5.97 -3.69 -4.71
C ILE A 4 -5.38 -3.88 -3.33
N VAL A 5 -4.17 -4.42 -3.27
CA VAL A 5 -3.41 -4.49 -2.02
C VAL A 5 -2.07 -3.78 -2.20
N PHE A 6 -1.75 -2.86 -1.28
CA PHE A 6 -0.45 -2.19 -1.22
C PHE A 6 0.45 -2.95 -0.28
N VAL A 7 1.71 -3.13 -0.66
CA VAL A 7 2.64 -3.98 0.11
C VAL A 7 3.97 -3.27 0.31
N CYS A 8 4.43 -3.24 1.57
CA CYS A 8 5.78 -2.79 1.90
C CYS A 8 6.40 -3.80 2.86
N LEU A 9 7.60 -3.50 3.37
CA LEU A 9 8.32 -4.46 4.21
C LEU A 9 7.57 -4.77 5.50
N GLY A 10 7.19 -3.74 6.26
CA GLY A 10 6.63 -3.91 7.60
C GLY A 10 5.14 -3.65 7.74
N ASN A 11 4.49 -3.07 6.74
CA ASN A 11 3.07 -2.71 6.77
C ASN A 11 2.72 -1.80 7.95
N ILE A 12 3.61 -0.88 8.29
CA ILE A 12 3.33 0.13 9.33
C ILE A 12 3.52 1.56 8.84
N CYS A 13 4.28 1.80 7.77
CA CYS A 13 4.54 3.16 7.25
C CYS A 13 3.94 3.37 5.87
N ARG A 14 4.61 2.86 4.82
CA ARG A 14 4.27 3.18 3.43
C ARG A 14 2.97 2.55 2.97
N SER A 15 2.80 1.24 3.16
CA SER A 15 1.60 0.57 2.65
C SER A 15 0.32 0.99 3.38
N PRO A 16 0.32 1.22 4.70
CA PRO A 16 -0.88 1.77 5.33
C PRO A 16 -1.20 3.18 4.84
N MET A 17 -0.18 4.00 4.60
CA MET A 17 -0.41 5.34 4.04
C MET A 17 -1.11 5.22 2.69
N ALA A 18 -0.59 4.34 1.81
CA ALA A 18 -1.18 4.13 0.50
C ALA A 18 -2.62 3.61 0.59
N GLU A 19 -2.86 2.69 1.51
CA GLU A 19 -4.21 2.15 1.73
C GLU A 19 -5.21 3.26 2.02
N PHE A 20 -4.91 4.12 3.00
CA PHE A 20 -5.88 5.12 3.43
C PHE A 20 -5.96 6.32 2.48
N VAL A 21 -4.85 6.70 1.84
CA VAL A 21 -4.88 7.71 0.79
C VAL A 21 -5.76 7.23 -0.37
N MET A 22 -5.58 5.98 -0.78
CA MET A 22 -6.38 5.41 -1.88
C MET A 22 -7.85 5.30 -1.52
N LYS A 23 -8.15 4.84 -0.31
CA LYS A 23 -9.55 4.74 0.15
C LYS A 23 -10.24 6.10 0.13
N ASP A 24 -9.54 7.14 0.55
CA ASP A 24 -10.08 8.50 0.55
C ASP A 24 -10.34 8.99 -0.88
N LEU A 25 -9.41 8.75 -1.79
CA LEU A 25 -9.56 9.14 -3.19
C LEU A 25 -10.70 8.38 -3.86
N VAL A 26 -10.80 7.08 -3.61
CA VAL A 26 -11.85 6.22 -4.16
C VAL A 26 -13.23 6.73 -3.72
N GLU A 27 -13.38 7.07 -2.45
CA GLU A 27 -14.65 7.58 -1.92
C GLU A 27 -15.02 8.92 -2.56
N LYS A 28 -14.05 9.84 -2.64
CA LYS A 28 -14.29 11.16 -3.21
C LYS A 28 -14.62 11.12 -4.69
N GLU A 29 -14.04 10.15 -5.42
CA GLU A 29 -14.28 10.01 -6.85
C GLU A 29 -15.47 9.11 -7.18
N GLY A 30 -16.07 8.50 -6.16
CA GLY A 30 -17.20 7.59 -6.39
C GLY A 30 -16.85 6.33 -7.15
N LYS A 31 -15.60 5.85 -7.01
CA LYS A 31 -15.14 4.64 -7.69
C LYS A 31 -15.44 3.40 -6.86
N ASN A 32 -15.42 2.23 -7.50
CA ASN A 32 -15.73 0.96 -6.84
C ASN A 32 -14.46 0.10 -6.71
N PHE A 33 -13.67 0.38 -5.67
CA PHE A 33 -12.43 -0.34 -5.37
C PHE A 33 -12.47 -0.90 -3.95
N GLU A 34 -11.89 -2.09 -3.76
CA GLU A 34 -11.58 -2.61 -2.44
C GLU A 34 -10.07 -2.45 -2.24
N VAL A 35 -9.65 -1.84 -1.14
CA VAL A 35 -8.26 -1.49 -0.91
C VAL A 35 -7.81 -2.01 0.46
N GLU A 36 -6.66 -2.70 0.49
CA GLU A 36 -6.04 -3.21 1.71
C GLU A 36 -4.54 -2.98 1.64
N SER A 37 -3.83 -3.29 2.73
CA SER A 37 -2.37 -3.27 2.73
C SER A 37 -1.83 -4.43 3.54
N ARG A 38 -0.61 -4.88 3.18
CA ARG A 38 0.06 -6.02 3.80
C ARG A 38 1.56 -5.78 3.87
N ALA A 39 2.27 -6.67 4.57
CA ALA A 39 3.73 -6.66 4.66
C ALA A 39 4.30 -7.85 3.92
N THR A 40 5.53 -7.73 3.42
CA THR A 40 6.26 -8.90 2.93
C THR A 40 6.82 -9.71 4.10
N SER A 41 7.10 -9.07 5.24
CA SER A 41 7.65 -9.75 6.42
C SER A 41 6.60 -9.88 7.52
N SER A 42 6.90 -10.70 8.53
CA SER A 42 6.07 -10.85 9.74
C SER A 42 6.65 -10.08 10.94
N TRP A 43 7.72 -9.33 10.72
CA TRP A 43 8.46 -8.67 11.82
C TRP A 43 7.60 -7.73 12.65
N GLU A 44 6.68 -7.02 12.01
CA GLU A 44 5.81 -6.05 12.67
C GLU A 44 4.40 -6.58 12.92
N HIS A 45 4.19 -7.89 12.79
CA HIS A 45 2.84 -8.48 12.86
C HIS A 45 2.06 -7.98 14.07
N GLY A 46 0.88 -7.44 13.82
CA GLY A 46 0.00 -6.92 14.86
C GLY A 46 0.33 -5.50 15.32
N ASN A 47 1.48 -4.95 14.93
CA ASN A 47 1.86 -3.62 15.37
C ASN A 47 1.03 -2.55 14.65
N PRO A 48 0.72 -1.43 15.36
CA PRO A 48 -0.12 -0.38 14.79
C PRO A 48 0.60 0.43 13.73
N ILE A 49 -0.18 1.23 13.01
CA ILE A 49 0.36 2.20 12.04
C ILE A 49 1.38 3.10 12.75
N HIS A 50 2.53 3.29 12.13
CA HIS A 50 3.61 4.11 12.66
C HIS A 50 3.10 5.54 12.97
N PRO A 51 3.54 6.14 14.10
CA PRO A 51 3.08 7.48 14.47
C PRO A 51 3.28 8.53 13.38
N GLY A 52 4.36 8.46 12.61
CA GLY A 52 4.61 9.40 11.52
C GLY A 52 3.55 9.33 10.43
N THR A 53 3.14 8.12 10.06
CA THR A 53 2.07 7.94 9.07
C THR A 53 0.73 8.43 9.62
N ARG A 54 0.44 8.10 10.89
CA ARG A 54 -0.81 8.53 11.53
C ARG A 54 -0.89 10.05 11.60
N SER A 55 0.21 10.68 12.00
CA SER A 55 0.29 12.13 12.10
C SER A 55 0.07 12.79 10.73
N LEU A 56 0.69 12.24 9.70
CA LEU A 56 0.55 12.78 8.35
C LEU A 56 -0.89 12.66 7.85
N LEU A 57 -1.51 11.50 8.02
CA LEU A 57 -2.90 11.30 7.59
C LEU A 57 -3.83 12.26 8.33
N THR A 58 -3.61 12.45 9.63
CA THR A 58 -4.40 13.40 10.42
C THR A 58 -4.21 14.82 9.91
N THR A 59 -2.98 15.22 9.61
CA THR A 59 -2.67 16.55 9.09
C THR A 59 -3.44 16.86 7.82
N TYR A 60 -3.56 15.88 6.94
CA TYR A 60 -4.24 16.06 5.64
C TYR A 60 -5.72 15.70 5.69
N GLY A 61 -6.25 15.39 6.88
CA GLY A 61 -7.68 15.10 7.03
C GLY A 61 -8.11 13.80 6.38
N ILE A 62 -7.20 12.85 6.25
CA ILE A 62 -7.48 11.56 5.62
C ILE A 62 -7.91 10.56 6.69
N PRO A 63 -9.15 10.02 6.62
CA PRO A 63 -9.61 9.03 7.61
C PRO A 63 -8.78 7.76 7.55
N PHE A 64 -8.53 7.15 8.71
CA PHE A 64 -7.84 5.87 8.78
C PHE A 64 -8.35 5.05 9.95
N ASP A 65 -8.16 3.73 9.87
CA ASP A 65 -8.53 2.81 10.93
C ASP A 65 -7.38 2.69 11.93
N ALA A 66 -7.53 3.32 13.11
CA ALA A 66 -6.50 3.31 14.13
C ALA A 66 -6.27 1.91 14.71
N ALA A 67 -7.20 0.99 14.51
CA ALA A 67 -7.08 -0.38 15.01
C ALA A 67 -6.34 -1.31 14.03
N LYS A 68 -5.97 -0.80 12.85
CA LYS A 68 -5.27 -1.63 11.88
C LYS A 68 -3.91 -2.06 12.43
N GLY A 69 -3.65 -3.38 12.38
CA GLY A 69 -2.34 -3.95 12.70
C GLY A 69 -1.65 -4.45 11.46
N SER A 70 -0.32 -4.50 11.51
CA SER A 70 0.48 -5.07 10.43
C SER A 70 0.10 -6.54 10.21
N GLN A 71 0.02 -6.93 8.94
CA GLN A 71 -0.34 -8.29 8.54
C GLN A 71 0.51 -8.69 7.34
N GLN A 72 1.19 -9.84 7.44
CA GLN A 72 1.96 -10.36 6.32
C GLN A 72 1.02 -10.83 5.21
N ILE A 73 1.43 -10.59 3.95
CA ILE A 73 0.66 -11.06 2.80
C ILE A 73 0.60 -12.59 2.83
N SER A 74 -0.56 -13.15 2.52
CA SER A 74 -0.81 -14.58 2.55
C SER A 74 -0.97 -15.14 1.13
N ARG A 75 -0.94 -16.46 1.03
CA ARG A 75 -1.17 -17.13 -0.25
C ARG A 75 -2.55 -16.78 -0.81
N GLU A 76 -3.55 -16.70 0.06
CA GLU A 76 -4.91 -16.35 -0.33
C GLU A 76 -4.99 -14.93 -0.87
N ASP A 77 -4.19 -14.02 -0.33
CA ASP A 77 -4.14 -12.63 -0.80
C ASP A 77 -3.71 -12.56 -2.26
N PHE A 78 -2.72 -13.38 -2.67
CA PHE A 78 -2.27 -13.39 -4.06
C PHE A 78 -3.37 -13.82 -5.02
N GLN A 79 -4.29 -14.65 -4.58
CA GLN A 79 -5.43 -15.08 -5.40
C GLN A 79 -6.57 -14.07 -5.37
N TYR A 80 -6.80 -13.47 -4.21
CA TYR A 80 -7.94 -12.60 -3.98
C TYR A 80 -7.82 -11.24 -4.67
N PHE A 81 -6.65 -10.60 -4.57
CA PHE A 81 -6.47 -9.26 -5.10
C PHE A 81 -6.17 -9.28 -6.59
N ASP A 82 -6.70 -8.29 -7.31
CA ASP A 82 -6.48 -8.12 -8.74
C ASP A 82 -5.14 -7.46 -9.02
N GLN A 83 -4.71 -6.55 -8.15
CA GLN A 83 -3.45 -5.84 -8.27
C GLN A 83 -2.70 -5.88 -6.94
N ILE A 84 -1.41 -6.20 -7.01
CA ILE A 84 -0.53 -6.27 -5.85
C ILE A 84 0.57 -5.24 -6.07
N ILE A 85 0.51 -4.14 -5.32
CA ILE A 85 1.31 -2.95 -5.57
C ILE A 85 2.44 -2.85 -4.56
N ALA A 86 3.68 -2.98 -5.05
CA ALA A 86 4.88 -2.86 -4.23
C ALA A 86 5.32 -1.41 -4.13
N MET A 87 5.84 -1.01 -2.96
CA MET A 87 6.28 0.36 -2.73
C MET A 87 7.69 0.61 -3.26
N ASP A 88 8.51 -0.44 -3.37
CA ASP A 88 9.87 -0.31 -3.89
C ASP A 88 10.29 -1.61 -4.58
N LYS A 89 11.48 -1.55 -5.21
CA LYS A 89 12.00 -2.69 -5.97
C LYS A 89 12.22 -3.91 -5.09
N SER A 90 12.72 -3.71 -3.87
CA SER A 90 12.95 -4.80 -2.92
C SER A 90 11.66 -5.50 -2.55
N ASN A 91 10.60 -4.74 -2.29
CA ASN A 91 9.28 -5.30 -2.01
C ASN A 91 8.79 -6.12 -3.20
N LYS A 92 8.96 -5.59 -4.41
CA LYS A 92 8.54 -6.29 -5.63
C LYS A 92 9.24 -7.62 -5.79
N GLU A 93 10.58 -7.63 -5.60
CA GLU A 93 11.37 -8.85 -5.70
C GLU A 93 10.94 -9.89 -4.66
N ASN A 94 10.70 -9.46 -3.43
CA ASN A 94 10.23 -10.37 -2.38
C ASN A 94 8.85 -10.93 -2.70
N LEU A 95 7.94 -10.10 -3.21
CA LEU A 95 6.62 -10.56 -3.61
C LEU A 95 6.70 -11.60 -4.73
N GLU A 96 7.59 -11.38 -5.70
CA GLU A 96 7.77 -12.34 -6.79
C GLU A 96 8.27 -13.69 -6.30
N LYS A 97 9.08 -13.71 -5.24
CA LYS A 97 9.53 -14.96 -4.64
C LYS A 97 8.43 -15.65 -3.85
N MET A 98 7.51 -14.89 -3.25
CA MET A 98 6.44 -15.44 -2.42
C MET A 98 5.24 -15.91 -3.24
N ALA A 99 5.00 -15.30 -4.39
CA ALA A 99 3.77 -15.50 -5.16
C ALA A 99 3.76 -16.86 -5.87
N PRO A 100 2.57 -17.51 -5.93
CA PRO A 100 2.40 -18.64 -6.83
C PRO A 100 2.70 -18.20 -8.27
N ALA A 101 3.25 -19.11 -9.07
CA ALA A 101 3.71 -18.80 -10.43
C ALA A 101 2.62 -18.15 -11.29
N ASP A 102 1.38 -18.59 -11.12
CA ASP A 102 0.25 -18.11 -11.93
C ASP A 102 -0.33 -16.79 -11.43
N GLN A 103 0.21 -16.21 -10.35
CA GLN A 103 -0.26 -14.94 -9.78
C GLN A 103 0.77 -13.81 -9.88
N LYS A 104 1.98 -14.11 -10.35
CA LYS A 104 3.06 -13.12 -10.42
C LYS A 104 2.72 -11.93 -11.32
N TYR A 105 1.89 -12.14 -12.33
CA TYR A 105 1.50 -11.07 -13.27
C TYR A 105 0.78 -9.90 -12.60
N LYS A 106 0.24 -10.11 -11.40
CA LYS A 106 -0.48 -9.08 -10.65
C LYS A 106 0.44 -8.07 -9.96
N ILE A 107 1.72 -8.43 -9.80
CA ILE A 107 2.68 -7.66 -9.01
C ILE A 107 3.26 -6.53 -9.86
N LYS A 108 3.16 -5.30 -9.34
CA LYS A 108 3.79 -4.14 -9.99
C LYS A 108 4.18 -3.12 -8.94
N MET A 109 5.01 -2.16 -9.32
CA MET A 109 5.39 -1.08 -8.42
C MET A 109 4.38 0.05 -8.47
N LEU A 110 4.25 0.79 -7.38
CA LEU A 110 3.38 1.97 -7.30
C LEU A 110 3.78 3.01 -8.34
N LEU A 111 5.09 3.27 -8.44
CA LEU A 111 5.66 4.20 -9.39
C LEU A 111 6.78 3.49 -10.16
N ASN A 112 7.31 4.14 -11.20
CA ASN A 112 8.45 3.60 -11.94
C ASN A 112 9.78 3.74 -11.19
N LYS A 113 9.72 4.17 -9.92
CA LYS A 113 10.85 4.29 -9.03
C LYS A 113 10.42 3.87 -7.62
N SER A 114 11.38 3.56 -6.77
CA SER A 114 11.09 3.16 -5.39
C SER A 114 10.65 4.35 -4.56
N VAL A 115 9.66 4.13 -3.67
CA VAL A 115 9.26 5.12 -2.67
C VAL A 115 10.22 4.94 -1.48
N PRO A 116 11.00 5.98 -1.10
CA PRO A 116 11.90 5.87 0.04
C PRO A 116 11.15 5.49 1.32
N ASP A 117 11.80 4.70 2.16
CA ASP A 117 11.18 4.22 3.39
C ASP A 117 11.33 5.29 4.48
N PRO A 118 10.22 5.89 4.95
CA PRO A 118 10.28 6.96 5.95
C PRO A 118 10.73 6.49 7.31
N TRP A 119 10.75 5.18 7.56
CA TRP A 119 11.37 4.62 8.75
C TRP A 119 12.84 5.06 8.86
N TYR A 120 13.54 5.11 7.70
CA TYR A 120 14.95 5.50 7.66
C TYR A 120 15.15 6.98 7.37
N THR A 121 14.35 7.57 6.50
CA THR A 121 14.53 8.97 6.09
C THR A 121 13.87 9.96 7.05
N GLY A 122 12.80 9.53 7.74
CA GLY A 122 12.00 10.43 8.56
C GLY A 122 11.13 11.37 7.75
N ASP A 123 11.16 11.27 6.42
CA ASP A 123 10.45 12.21 5.54
C ASP A 123 9.10 11.65 5.10
N PHE A 124 8.10 11.77 5.97
CA PHE A 124 6.74 11.28 5.70
C PHE A 124 6.03 12.15 4.66
N GLU A 125 6.40 13.42 4.54
CA GLU A 125 5.80 14.31 3.54
C GLU A 125 6.16 13.87 2.12
N GLU A 126 7.43 13.51 1.89
CA GLU A 126 7.85 12.99 0.58
C GLU A 126 7.14 11.68 0.27
N THR A 127 7.03 10.80 1.27
CA THR A 127 6.29 9.54 1.10
C THR A 127 4.86 9.83 0.67
N TYR A 128 4.20 10.77 1.32
CA TYR A 128 2.82 11.14 0.99
C TYR A 128 2.71 11.66 -0.45
N ARG A 129 3.63 12.54 -0.85
CA ARG A 129 3.62 13.10 -2.21
C ARG A 129 3.71 11.99 -3.26
N LEU A 130 4.62 11.05 -3.07
CA LEU A 130 4.82 9.94 -3.99
C LEU A 130 3.65 8.94 -3.96
N VAL A 131 3.14 8.64 -2.77
CA VAL A 131 2.01 7.75 -2.60
C VAL A 131 0.77 8.33 -3.30
N LYS A 132 0.52 9.61 -3.10
CA LYS A 132 -0.63 10.27 -3.73
C LYS A 132 -0.52 10.25 -5.25
N GLU A 133 0.68 10.52 -5.78
CA GLU A 133 0.93 10.45 -7.22
C GLU A 133 0.60 9.06 -7.77
N GLY A 134 1.10 8.01 -7.11
CA GLY A 134 0.85 6.64 -7.54
C GLY A 134 -0.62 6.24 -7.45
N CYS A 135 -1.30 6.66 -6.39
CA CYS A 135 -2.72 6.36 -6.22
C CYS A 135 -3.57 7.06 -7.29
N LEU A 136 -3.25 8.31 -7.61
CA LEU A 136 -3.95 9.03 -8.68
C LEU A 136 -3.75 8.33 -10.03
N ASN A 137 -2.53 7.84 -10.31
CA ASN A 137 -2.26 7.11 -11.54
C ASN A 137 -3.10 5.83 -11.61
N ILE A 138 -3.24 5.12 -10.50
CA ILE A 138 -4.07 3.90 -10.46
C ILE A 138 -5.53 4.25 -10.77
N LEU A 139 -6.06 5.32 -10.18
CA LEU A 139 -7.43 5.75 -10.44
C LEU A 139 -7.64 6.10 -11.92
N GLU A 140 -6.71 6.82 -12.52
CA GLU A 140 -6.83 7.20 -13.93
C GLU A 140 -6.80 5.99 -14.85
N ASN A 141 -5.96 5.00 -14.56
CA ASN A 141 -5.79 3.84 -15.43
C ASN A 141 -6.88 2.79 -15.24
N ASN A 142 -7.51 2.73 -14.06
CA ASN A 142 -8.50 1.69 -13.71
C ASN A 142 -9.86 2.26 -13.35
N GLY A 143 -10.04 3.55 -13.53
CA GLY A 143 -11.23 4.25 -13.03
C GLY A 143 -12.42 4.30 -13.99
N ASN A 144 -12.35 3.59 -15.07
CA ASN A 144 -13.40 3.63 -16.10
C ASN A 144 -14.53 2.66 -15.82
#